data_34b6d9b20f62e7a186e4162a587f6a6a
#
_entry.id   34b6d9b20f62e7a186e4162a587f6a6a
#
_cell.length_a   1.000
_cell.length_b   1.000
_cell.length_c   1.000
_cell.angle_alpha   90.00
_cell.angle_beta   90.00
_cell.angle_gamma   90.00
#
_symmetry.space_group_name_H-M   'P 1'
#
loop_
_entity.id
_entity.type
_entity.pdbx_description
1 polymer ?
#
loop_
_entity_poly.entity_id
_entity_poly.type
_entity_poly.pdbx_seq_one_letter_code
_entity_poly.pdbx_strand_id
1 'polypeptide(L)'
;GMSCVGWVAGMDYALRCIATGERRILVLAGTIVSRGNPFRNPMHRAIFGDGAGGILLEAADRGHFFSGGLWTKGEYYDVITMPHETSLPSPRIPSEYRGSFYMGRREIMFEVLRNNLGACIEGALQIAGLSREEIDVAFIHQPSKPLFEEAARMAGIPRERIIQDYERYGNTISAELPISLDENVRSGRVKRGDKILMVTFGAGFNAGILVFEY
;
A
#
# COMPACT_ATOMS: atom_id res chain seq x y z
N GLY A 1 -5.97 6.86 -10.62
CA GLY A 1 -4.92 6.31 -9.79
C GLY A 1 -5.52 5.47 -8.66
N MET A 2 -4.75 4.57 -8.12
CA MET A 2 -5.20 3.64 -7.06
C MET A 2 -4.77 4.12 -5.66
N SER A 3 -4.46 5.41 -5.49
CA SER A 3 -4.07 5.99 -4.20
C SER A 3 -3.00 5.15 -3.48
N CYS A 4 -3.21 4.77 -2.23
CA CYS A 4 -2.23 4.00 -1.42
C CYS A 4 -1.81 2.67 -2.06
N VAL A 5 -2.66 2.05 -2.89
CA VAL A 5 -2.38 0.79 -3.59
C VAL A 5 -1.60 1.01 -4.90
N GLY A 6 -1.40 2.28 -5.29
CA GLY A 6 -0.78 2.64 -6.57
C GLY A 6 0.60 2.04 -6.80
N TRP A 7 1.44 1.94 -5.76
CA TRP A 7 2.74 1.28 -5.85
C TRP A 7 2.62 -0.20 -6.23
N VAL A 8 1.83 -0.97 -5.48
CA VAL A 8 1.64 -2.41 -5.74
C VAL A 8 1.00 -2.65 -7.10
N ALA A 9 0.04 -1.80 -7.50
CA ALA A 9 -0.57 -1.88 -8.84
C ALA A 9 0.46 -1.59 -9.95
N GLY A 10 1.35 -0.61 -9.75
CA GLY A 10 2.45 -0.31 -10.66
C GLY A 10 3.44 -1.46 -10.78
N MET A 11 3.77 -2.10 -9.67
CA MET A 11 4.62 -3.29 -9.63
C MET A 11 3.99 -4.47 -10.37
N ASP A 12 2.72 -4.79 -10.11
CA ASP A 12 2.01 -5.87 -10.81
C ASP A 12 1.97 -5.62 -12.32
N TYR A 13 1.68 -4.39 -12.74
CA TYR A 13 1.70 -4.03 -14.15
C TYR A 13 3.10 -4.17 -14.78
N ALA A 14 4.14 -3.67 -14.11
CA ALA A 14 5.52 -3.77 -14.58
C ALA A 14 5.99 -5.23 -14.72
N LEU A 15 5.64 -6.08 -13.76
CA LEU A 15 5.96 -7.52 -13.81
C LEU A 15 5.28 -8.22 -14.99
N ARG A 16 4.03 -7.85 -15.31
CA ARG A 16 3.34 -8.36 -16.52
C ARG A 16 4.03 -7.90 -17.80
N CYS A 17 4.47 -6.65 -17.86
CA CYS A 17 5.23 -6.16 -19.01
C CYS A 17 6.58 -6.91 -19.20
N ILE A 18 7.29 -7.20 -18.10
CA ILE A 18 8.51 -8.02 -18.15
C ILE A 18 8.17 -9.43 -18.66
N ALA A 19 7.10 -10.04 -18.16
CA ALA A 19 6.65 -11.36 -18.61
C ALA A 19 6.26 -11.39 -20.11
N THR A 20 5.93 -10.24 -20.71
CA THR A 20 5.59 -10.10 -22.13
C THR A 20 6.73 -9.58 -23.00
N GLY A 21 7.94 -9.43 -22.46
CA GLY A 21 9.15 -9.16 -23.23
C GLY A 21 9.90 -7.87 -22.92
N GLU A 22 9.36 -7.01 -22.06
CA GLU A 22 10.12 -5.85 -21.60
C GLU A 22 11.30 -6.29 -20.72
N ARG A 23 12.43 -5.62 -20.86
CA ARG A 23 13.65 -6.01 -20.15
C ARG A 23 13.94 -5.18 -18.91
N ARG A 24 13.53 -3.92 -18.92
CA ARG A 24 13.78 -2.97 -17.83
C ARG A 24 12.60 -2.03 -17.66
N ILE A 25 12.11 -1.92 -16.46
CA ILE A 25 10.99 -1.02 -16.12
C ILE A 25 11.31 -0.27 -14.84
N LEU A 26 11.23 1.05 -14.90
CA LEU A 26 11.33 1.91 -13.73
C LEU A 26 9.91 2.19 -13.21
N VAL A 27 9.63 1.74 -11.98
CA VAL A 27 8.37 2.06 -11.27
C VAL A 27 8.65 3.17 -10.28
N LEU A 28 7.92 4.27 -10.40
CA LEU A 28 8.04 5.44 -9.53
C LEU A 28 6.74 5.71 -8.79
N ALA A 29 6.84 6.11 -7.55
CA ALA A 29 5.75 6.64 -6.75
C ALA A 29 6.15 7.96 -6.12
N GLY A 30 5.28 8.96 -6.22
CA GLY A 30 5.51 10.28 -5.63
C GLY A 30 4.23 10.85 -5.06
N THR A 31 4.34 11.49 -3.92
CA THR A 31 3.22 12.10 -3.22
C THR A 31 3.62 13.47 -2.70
N ILE A 32 2.83 14.49 -3.04
CA ILE A 32 2.98 15.87 -2.54
C ILE A 32 1.64 16.28 -1.94
N VAL A 33 1.44 15.95 -0.68
CA VAL A 33 0.20 16.25 0.06
C VAL A 33 0.24 17.64 0.68
N SER A 34 1.44 18.16 0.96
CA SER A 34 1.64 19.49 1.55
C SER A 34 1.18 20.63 0.64
N ARG A 35 1.19 20.43 -0.68
CA ARG A 35 0.73 21.41 -1.66
C ARG A 35 -0.71 21.14 -2.06
N GLY A 36 -1.55 22.16 -2.02
CA GLY A 36 -2.96 22.06 -2.38
C GLY A 36 -3.78 21.30 -1.35
N ASN A 37 -3.38 21.41 -0.12
CA ASN A 37 -3.90 20.63 0.99
C ASN A 37 -5.38 20.93 1.28
N PRO A 38 -6.27 20.02 0.93
CA PRO A 38 -7.69 20.15 1.16
C PRO A 38 -8.11 19.59 2.54
N PHE A 39 -7.18 19.47 3.50
CA PHE A 39 -7.52 18.93 4.80
C PHE A 39 -8.16 19.99 5.70
N ARG A 40 -9.47 19.96 5.80
CA ARG A 40 -10.21 20.81 6.74
C ARG A 40 -9.95 20.43 8.19
N ASN A 41 -9.70 19.14 8.45
CA ASN A 41 -9.41 18.65 9.79
C ASN A 41 -7.89 18.64 10.05
N PRO A 42 -7.38 19.39 11.04
CA PRO A 42 -5.96 19.42 11.40
C PRO A 42 -5.37 18.03 11.71
N MET A 43 -6.18 17.11 12.24
CA MET A 43 -5.74 15.72 12.50
C MET A 43 -5.39 14.99 11.21
N HIS A 44 -6.13 15.20 10.13
CA HIS A 44 -5.79 14.61 8.83
C HIS A 44 -4.49 15.19 8.27
N ARG A 45 -4.26 16.49 8.48
CA ARG A 45 -3.02 17.17 8.08
C ARG A 45 -1.79 16.58 8.78
N ALA A 46 -1.95 16.21 10.06
CA ALA A 46 -0.84 15.75 10.91
C ALA A 46 -0.35 14.33 10.55
N ILE A 47 -1.16 13.52 9.87
CA ILE A 47 -0.79 12.12 9.57
C ILE A 47 -0.11 11.93 8.21
N PHE A 48 -0.23 12.89 7.29
CA PHE A 48 0.33 12.75 5.94
C PHE A 48 1.71 13.39 5.81
N GLY A 49 2.57 12.76 4.99
CA GLY A 49 3.88 13.25 4.60
C GLY A 49 4.05 13.31 3.08
N ASP A 50 5.00 14.11 2.62
CA ASP A 50 5.46 14.12 1.22
C ASP A 50 6.61 13.14 1.05
N GLY A 51 6.69 12.50 -0.11
CA GLY A 51 7.77 11.58 -0.41
C GLY A 51 7.75 11.07 -1.84
N ALA A 52 8.87 10.56 -2.28
CA ALA A 52 9.03 9.85 -3.55
C ALA A 52 10.00 8.69 -3.40
N GLY A 53 9.72 7.62 -4.10
CA GLY A 53 10.59 6.45 -4.16
C GLY A 53 10.33 5.66 -5.44
N GLY A 54 11.24 4.74 -5.76
CA GLY A 54 11.10 3.94 -6.95
C GLY A 54 12.00 2.72 -6.94
N ILE A 55 11.76 1.83 -7.91
CA ILE A 55 12.54 0.62 -8.14
C ILE A 55 12.75 0.41 -9.64
N LEU A 56 13.94 -0.02 -10.00
CA LEU A 56 14.23 -0.55 -11.32
C LEU A 56 14.04 -2.07 -11.29
N LEU A 57 13.12 -2.57 -12.11
CA LEU A 57 12.92 -4.00 -12.36
C LEU A 57 13.65 -4.40 -13.62
N GLU A 58 14.33 -5.53 -13.59
CA GLU A 58 15.00 -6.12 -14.74
C GLU A 58 14.54 -7.57 -14.94
N ALA A 59 14.42 -7.96 -16.21
CA ALA A 59 14.19 -9.37 -16.54
C ALA A 59 15.38 -10.22 -16.08
N ALA A 60 15.08 -11.34 -15.43
CA ALA A 60 16.06 -12.29 -14.93
C ALA A 60 15.77 -13.70 -15.46
N ASP A 61 16.81 -14.53 -15.53
CA ASP A 61 16.68 -15.93 -15.97
C ASP A 61 15.88 -16.78 -14.98
N ARG A 62 15.89 -16.40 -13.69
CA ARG A 62 15.08 -16.99 -12.63
C ARG A 62 14.09 -15.96 -12.09
N GLY A 63 12.82 -16.34 -12.01
CA GLY A 63 11.80 -15.51 -11.37
C GLY A 63 12.02 -15.38 -9.87
N HIS A 64 12.01 -14.15 -9.38
CA HIS A 64 12.07 -13.81 -7.95
C HIS A 64 10.74 -13.29 -7.42
N PHE A 65 9.74 -13.18 -8.28
CA PHE A 65 8.39 -12.77 -7.93
C PHE A 65 7.49 -14.00 -7.82
N PHE A 66 6.91 -14.23 -6.66
CA PHE A 66 6.14 -15.44 -6.38
C PHE A 66 4.64 -15.23 -6.58
N SER A 67 4.11 -14.13 -6.08
CA SER A 67 2.70 -13.83 -6.24
C SER A 67 2.38 -12.35 -6.06
N GLY A 68 1.24 -11.94 -6.57
CA GLY A 68 0.68 -10.62 -6.33
C GLY A 68 -0.79 -10.58 -6.66
N GLY A 69 -1.48 -9.61 -6.10
CA GLY A 69 -2.90 -9.42 -6.36
C GLY A 69 -3.41 -8.07 -5.92
N LEU A 70 -4.45 -7.63 -6.63
CA LEU A 70 -5.23 -6.44 -6.33
C LEU A 70 -6.65 -6.87 -6.00
N TRP A 71 -7.18 -6.31 -4.94
CA TRP A 71 -8.55 -6.53 -4.52
C TRP A 71 -9.27 -5.21 -4.34
N THR A 72 -10.51 -5.11 -4.82
CA THR A 72 -11.29 -3.87 -4.79
C THR A 72 -12.72 -4.15 -4.36
N LYS A 73 -13.22 -3.32 -3.45
CA LYS A 73 -14.63 -3.25 -3.06
C LYS A 73 -15.15 -1.83 -3.30
N GLY A 74 -15.64 -1.59 -4.51
CA GLY A 74 -16.12 -0.28 -4.95
C GLY A 74 -17.33 0.26 -4.18
N GLU A 75 -18.06 -0.58 -3.46
CA GLU A 75 -19.16 -0.18 -2.57
C GLU A 75 -18.72 0.73 -1.41
N TYR A 76 -17.41 0.76 -1.11
CA TYR A 76 -16.82 1.60 -0.05
C TYR A 76 -16.12 2.86 -0.59
N TYR A 77 -16.41 3.27 -1.83
CA TYR A 77 -15.78 4.43 -2.48
C TYR A 77 -15.89 5.74 -1.68
N ASP A 78 -16.91 5.84 -0.83
CA ASP A 78 -17.25 7.00 -0.03
C ASP A 78 -16.68 6.98 1.40
N VAL A 79 -15.96 5.93 1.78
CA VAL A 79 -15.37 5.81 3.13
C VAL A 79 -14.21 6.77 3.30
N ILE A 80 -13.31 6.79 2.33
CA ILE A 80 -12.21 7.76 2.23
C ILE A 80 -12.13 8.20 0.78
N THR A 81 -12.21 9.51 0.54
CA THR A 81 -12.14 10.06 -0.81
C THR A 81 -11.67 11.50 -0.81
N MET A 82 -11.29 12.00 -1.97
CA MET A 82 -11.06 13.41 -2.24
C MET A 82 -11.85 13.77 -3.50
N PRO A 83 -13.15 14.08 -3.35
CA PRO A 83 -13.99 14.40 -4.48
C PRO A 83 -13.52 15.70 -5.13
N HIS A 84 -13.30 15.67 -6.44
CA HIS A 84 -12.95 16.88 -7.19
C HIS A 84 -14.09 17.91 -7.13
N GLU A 85 -13.78 19.19 -7.25
CA GLU A 85 -14.79 20.29 -7.23
C GLU A 85 -15.89 20.08 -8.27
N THR A 86 -15.54 19.51 -9.43
CA THR A 86 -16.46 19.20 -10.52
C THR A 86 -17.07 17.81 -10.46
N SER A 87 -16.79 17.03 -9.41
CA SER A 87 -17.39 15.69 -9.24
C SER A 87 -18.89 15.78 -9.14
N LEU A 88 -19.58 14.78 -9.70
CA LEU A 88 -21.02 14.65 -9.52
C LEU A 88 -21.38 14.55 -8.04
N PRO A 89 -22.52 15.12 -7.61
CA PRO A 89 -22.99 14.98 -6.25
C PRO A 89 -23.11 13.51 -5.84
N SER A 90 -22.65 13.18 -4.65
CA SER A 90 -22.87 11.88 -4.05
C SER A 90 -23.74 12.04 -2.80
N PRO A 91 -24.80 11.25 -2.63
CA PRO A 91 -25.64 11.32 -1.43
C PRO A 91 -24.89 10.89 -0.15
N ARG A 92 -23.73 10.23 -0.30
CA ARG A 92 -22.93 9.73 0.81
C ARG A 92 -21.77 10.65 1.21
N ILE A 93 -21.47 11.66 0.40
CA ILE A 93 -20.36 12.61 0.63
C ILE A 93 -20.94 14.01 0.73
N PRO A 94 -20.83 14.69 1.88
CA PRO A 94 -21.34 16.05 2.05
C PRO A 94 -20.70 17.02 1.05
N SER A 95 -21.50 17.90 0.46
CA SER A 95 -21.08 18.80 -0.63
C SER A 95 -19.94 19.76 -0.24
N GLU A 96 -19.83 20.10 1.04
CA GLU A 96 -18.77 20.94 1.59
C GLU A 96 -17.37 20.30 1.50
N TYR A 97 -17.28 18.99 1.26
CA TYR A 97 -16.01 18.28 1.07
C TYR A 97 -15.53 18.27 -0.40
N ARG A 98 -16.24 18.91 -1.33
CA ARG A 98 -15.74 19.04 -2.70
C ARG A 98 -14.40 19.78 -2.69
N GLY A 99 -13.42 19.24 -3.40
CA GLY A 99 -12.04 19.74 -3.38
C GLY A 99 -11.33 19.51 -2.05
N SER A 100 -11.90 18.72 -1.12
CA SER A 100 -11.33 18.45 0.19
C SER A 100 -11.27 16.95 0.49
N PHE A 101 -10.35 16.58 1.35
CA PHE A 101 -10.26 15.22 1.86
C PHE A 101 -11.44 14.91 2.80
N TYR A 102 -12.11 13.81 2.51
CA TYR A 102 -13.24 13.31 3.28
C TYR A 102 -12.92 11.92 3.84
N MET A 103 -13.14 11.74 5.12
CA MET A 103 -13.10 10.46 5.82
C MET A 103 -14.37 10.36 6.68
N GLY A 104 -15.41 9.75 6.10
CA GLY A 104 -16.74 9.75 6.72
C GLY A 104 -16.96 8.63 7.71
N ARG A 105 -16.64 7.42 7.32
CA ARG A 105 -16.99 6.20 8.08
C ARG A 105 -15.74 5.37 8.33
N ARG A 106 -14.82 5.93 9.13
CA ARG A 106 -13.51 5.28 9.39
C ARG A 106 -13.63 3.91 10.05
N GLU A 107 -14.69 3.65 10.83
CA GLU A 107 -14.99 2.35 11.44
C GLU A 107 -15.15 1.25 10.41
N ILE A 108 -15.68 1.57 9.23
CA ILE A 108 -15.82 0.63 8.11
C ILE A 108 -14.44 0.20 7.60
N MET A 109 -13.42 1.07 7.65
CA MET A 109 -12.06 0.68 7.28
C MET A 109 -11.55 -0.47 8.13
N PHE A 110 -11.77 -0.42 9.45
CA PHE A 110 -11.38 -1.50 10.35
C PHE A 110 -12.20 -2.77 10.09
N GLU A 111 -13.49 -2.65 9.86
CA GLU A 111 -14.36 -3.78 9.55
C GLU A 111 -13.91 -4.47 8.24
N VAL A 112 -13.71 -3.71 7.18
CA VAL A 112 -13.28 -4.25 5.88
C VAL A 112 -11.90 -4.89 5.97
N LEU A 113 -10.96 -4.29 6.71
CA LEU A 113 -9.65 -4.89 6.98
C LEU A 113 -9.80 -6.24 7.68
N ARG A 114 -10.53 -6.29 8.78
CA ARG A 114 -10.74 -7.51 9.58
C ARG A 114 -11.37 -8.64 8.76
N ASN A 115 -12.33 -8.30 7.93
CA ASN A 115 -13.09 -9.29 7.19
C ASN A 115 -12.37 -9.81 5.94
N ASN A 116 -11.36 -9.10 5.42
CA ASN A 116 -10.84 -9.42 4.09
C ASN A 116 -9.30 -9.52 4.02
N LEU A 117 -8.55 -8.67 4.74
CA LEU A 117 -7.11 -8.56 4.52
C LEU A 117 -6.36 -9.87 4.82
N GLY A 118 -6.74 -10.56 5.88
CA GLY A 118 -6.13 -11.85 6.23
C GLY A 118 -6.30 -12.91 5.14
N ALA A 119 -7.49 -12.99 4.55
CA ALA A 119 -7.77 -13.93 3.46
C ALA A 119 -7.01 -13.54 2.16
N CYS A 120 -6.87 -12.25 1.87
CA CYS A 120 -6.09 -11.78 0.72
C CYS A 120 -4.60 -12.15 0.88
N ILE A 121 -4.03 -11.97 2.07
CA ILE A 121 -2.65 -12.34 2.37
C ILE A 121 -2.46 -13.85 2.27
N GLU A 122 -3.37 -14.63 2.86
CA GLU A 122 -3.35 -16.09 2.79
C GLU A 122 -3.37 -16.58 1.35
N GLY A 123 -4.28 -16.05 0.53
CA GLY A 123 -4.36 -16.41 -0.90
C GLY A 123 -3.06 -16.09 -1.66
N ALA A 124 -2.42 -14.95 -1.37
CA ALA A 124 -1.15 -14.61 -1.99
C ALA A 124 -0.02 -15.54 -1.55
N LEU A 125 0.05 -15.89 -0.27
CA LEU A 125 1.04 -16.83 0.25
C LEU A 125 0.84 -18.25 -0.31
N GLN A 126 -0.39 -18.71 -0.43
CA GLN A 126 -0.71 -20.01 -1.05
C GLN A 126 -0.25 -20.07 -2.51
N ILE A 127 -0.50 -19.02 -3.30
CA ILE A 127 -0.01 -18.92 -4.69
C ILE A 127 1.52 -18.92 -4.74
N ALA A 128 2.17 -18.25 -3.78
CA ALA A 128 3.62 -18.23 -3.64
C ALA A 128 4.22 -19.57 -3.19
N GLY A 129 3.40 -20.47 -2.65
CA GLY A 129 3.86 -21.71 -2.03
C GLY A 129 4.64 -21.48 -0.72
N LEU A 130 4.33 -20.41 0.00
CA LEU A 130 5.02 -19.99 1.22
C LEU A 130 4.05 -19.94 2.40
N SER A 131 4.59 -20.20 3.59
CA SER A 131 3.93 -19.93 4.86
C SER A 131 4.30 -18.55 5.41
N ARG A 132 3.58 -18.09 6.44
CA ARG A 132 3.91 -16.83 7.12
C ARG A 132 5.27 -16.85 7.80
N GLU A 133 5.67 -17.99 8.31
CA GLU A 133 6.94 -18.24 8.99
C GLU A 133 8.14 -18.12 8.05
N GLU A 134 7.92 -18.31 6.76
CA GLU A 134 8.96 -18.21 5.73
C GLU A 134 9.16 -16.76 5.21
N ILE A 135 8.30 -15.81 5.61
CA ILE A 135 8.49 -14.41 5.28
C ILE A 135 9.56 -13.82 6.20
N ASP A 136 10.65 -13.34 5.62
CA ASP A 136 11.76 -12.75 6.36
C ASP A 136 11.47 -11.30 6.77
N VAL A 137 10.86 -10.51 5.86
CA VAL A 137 10.52 -9.11 6.10
C VAL A 137 9.15 -8.78 5.51
N ALA A 138 8.34 -8.06 6.29
CA ALA A 138 7.04 -7.58 5.84
C ALA A 138 6.96 -6.05 5.88
N PHE A 139 6.53 -5.47 4.76
CA PHE A 139 6.21 -4.05 4.61
C PHE A 139 4.69 -3.91 4.53
N ILE A 140 4.10 -3.27 5.51
CA ILE A 140 2.66 -3.06 5.59
C ILE A 140 2.40 -1.57 5.59
N HIS A 141 1.50 -1.11 4.71
CA HIS A 141 1.11 0.30 4.64
C HIS A 141 0.66 0.86 5.99
N GLN A 142 1.14 2.05 6.34
CA GLN A 142 1.03 2.68 7.66
C GLN A 142 0.24 4.00 7.58
N PRO A 143 -1.05 3.98 7.23
CA PRO A 143 -1.83 5.21 7.05
C PRO A 143 -2.08 5.95 8.37
N SER A 144 -2.04 5.22 9.46
CA SER A 144 -2.07 5.70 10.85
C SER A 144 -1.70 4.54 11.76
N LYS A 145 -1.21 4.84 12.98
CA LYS A 145 -0.83 3.79 13.94
C LYS A 145 -1.94 2.77 14.19
N PRO A 146 -3.21 3.15 14.47
CA PRO A 146 -4.27 2.16 14.72
C PRO A 146 -4.56 1.24 13.52
N LEU A 147 -4.55 1.78 12.29
CA LEU A 147 -4.78 0.98 11.08
C LEU A 147 -3.60 0.07 10.77
N PHE A 148 -2.38 0.54 11.00
CA PHE A 148 -1.18 -0.27 10.86
C PHE A 148 -1.16 -1.46 11.83
N GLU A 149 -1.44 -1.22 13.11
CA GLU A 149 -1.48 -2.30 14.12
C GLU A 149 -2.55 -3.35 13.79
N GLU A 150 -3.70 -2.90 13.29
CA GLU A 150 -4.76 -3.82 12.86
C GLU A 150 -4.33 -4.64 11.63
N ALA A 151 -3.72 -4.01 10.63
CA ALA A 151 -3.23 -4.70 9.43
C ALA A 151 -2.08 -5.66 9.78
N ALA A 152 -1.16 -5.28 10.66
CA ALA A 152 -0.08 -6.13 11.15
C ALA A 152 -0.62 -7.37 11.87
N ARG A 153 -1.66 -7.21 12.69
CA ARG A 153 -2.35 -8.33 13.34
C ARG A 153 -3.00 -9.27 12.31
N MET A 154 -3.61 -8.73 11.25
CA MET A 154 -4.20 -9.53 10.17
C MET A 154 -3.15 -10.28 9.34
N ALA A 155 -1.97 -9.66 9.16
CA ALA A 155 -0.88 -10.30 8.44
C ALA A 155 -0.37 -11.56 9.14
N GLY A 156 -0.41 -11.60 10.48
CA GLY A 156 0.03 -12.76 11.26
C GLY A 156 1.53 -13.05 11.12
N ILE A 157 2.33 -12.07 10.71
CA ILE A 157 3.79 -12.14 10.64
C ILE A 157 4.36 -11.73 12.01
N PRO A 158 5.44 -12.39 12.50
CA PRO A 158 6.11 -11.98 13.74
C PRO A 158 6.45 -10.49 13.74
N ARG A 159 6.16 -9.79 14.84
CA ARG A 159 6.23 -8.32 14.91
C ARG A 159 7.62 -7.76 14.58
N GLU A 160 8.67 -8.48 14.95
CA GLU A 160 10.08 -8.13 14.68
C GLU A 160 10.44 -8.18 13.19
N ARG A 161 9.67 -8.88 12.37
CA ARG A 161 9.84 -8.95 10.92
C ARG A 161 9.05 -7.87 10.18
N ILE A 162 8.15 -7.16 10.86
CA ILE A 162 7.35 -6.09 10.26
C ILE A 162 8.09 -4.77 10.39
N ILE A 163 8.26 -4.07 9.27
CA ILE A 163 8.88 -2.74 9.24
C ILE A 163 7.89 -1.69 9.78
N GLN A 164 8.41 -0.76 10.58
CA GLN A 164 7.64 0.37 11.09
C GLN A 164 8.42 1.68 10.92
N ASP A 165 7.95 2.53 10.02
CA ASP A 165 8.58 3.80 9.66
C ASP A 165 7.62 5.00 9.83
N TYR A 166 6.38 4.77 10.24
CA TYR A 166 5.32 5.77 10.35
C TYR A 166 5.76 7.02 11.14
N GLU A 167 6.50 6.83 12.22
CA GLU A 167 6.94 7.92 13.10
C GLU A 167 7.93 8.87 12.42
N ARG A 168 8.59 8.42 11.36
CA ARG A 168 9.58 9.20 10.60
C ARG A 168 8.97 9.98 9.44
N TYR A 169 8.05 9.37 8.72
CA TYR A 169 7.55 9.89 7.44
C TYR A 169 6.06 10.21 7.45
N GLY A 170 5.30 9.67 8.40
CA GLY A 170 3.86 9.66 8.34
C GLY A 170 3.35 8.84 7.15
N ASN A 171 2.13 9.10 6.73
CA ASN A 171 1.53 8.45 5.58
C ASN A 171 1.96 9.17 4.28
N THR A 172 2.93 8.64 3.58
CA THR A 172 3.36 9.11 2.25
C THR A 172 2.62 8.42 1.11
N ILE A 173 1.46 7.82 1.40
CA ILE A 173 0.53 7.18 0.44
C ILE A 173 1.25 6.07 -0.35
N SER A 174 1.34 6.20 -1.68
CA SER A 174 1.99 5.19 -2.54
C SER A 174 3.52 5.22 -2.47
N ALA A 175 4.13 6.31 -1.99
CA ALA A 175 5.58 6.43 -1.89
C ALA A 175 6.16 5.72 -0.65
N GLU A 176 5.33 5.34 0.31
CA GLU A 176 5.76 4.75 1.58
C GLU A 176 6.55 3.44 1.37
N LEU A 177 5.98 2.48 0.65
CA LEU A 177 6.61 1.17 0.49
C LEU A 177 7.96 1.23 -0.24
N PRO A 178 8.14 1.96 -1.36
CA PRO A 178 9.44 2.07 -1.99
C PRO A 178 10.47 2.84 -1.17
N ILE A 179 10.07 3.86 -0.40
CA ILE A 179 10.97 4.57 0.54
C ILE A 179 11.44 3.59 1.61
N SER A 180 10.50 2.89 2.24
CA SER A 180 10.79 1.94 3.30
C SER A 180 11.67 0.79 2.81
N LEU A 181 11.42 0.26 1.61
CA LEU A 181 12.27 -0.77 1.01
C LEU A 181 13.70 -0.29 0.81
N ASP A 182 13.90 0.87 0.17
CA ASP A 182 15.24 1.42 -0.09
C ASP A 182 16.03 1.61 1.20
N GLU A 183 15.44 2.17 2.24
CA GLU A 183 16.10 2.38 3.51
C GLU A 183 16.47 1.08 4.22
N ASN A 184 15.58 0.10 4.20
CA ASN A 184 15.84 -1.18 4.86
C ASN A 184 16.86 -2.03 4.08
N VAL A 185 16.97 -1.86 2.77
CA VAL A 185 18.06 -2.40 1.96
C VAL A 185 19.38 -1.72 2.31
N ARG A 186 19.43 -0.38 2.33
CA ARG A 186 20.65 0.39 2.65
C ARG A 186 21.15 0.14 4.06
N SER A 187 20.26 -0.06 5.02
CA SER A 187 20.63 -0.40 6.40
C SER A 187 21.09 -1.86 6.58
N GLY A 188 20.94 -2.70 5.56
CA GLY A 188 21.25 -4.13 5.63
C GLY A 188 20.23 -4.96 6.41
N ARG A 189 19.07 -4.39 6.74
CA ARG A 189 17.95 -5.14 7.32
C ARG A 189 17.28 -6.05 6.31
N VAL A 190 17.20 -5.64 5.05
CA VAL A 190 16.80 -6.46 3.91
C VAL A 190 18.05 -6.90 3.15
N LYS A 191 18.14 -8.18 2.88
CA LYS A 191 19.28 -8.81 2.21
C LYS A 191 18.85 -9.59 0.98
N ARG A 192 19.78 -9.82 0.06
CA ARG A 192 19.53 -10.69 -1.08
C ARG A 192 19.15 -12.10 -0.63
N GLY A 193 18.05 -12.60 -1.17
CA GLY A 193 17.45 -13.88 -0.82
C GLY A 193 16.32 -13.79 0.21
N ASP A 194 16.11 -12.63 0.86
CA ASP A 194 14.99 -12.45 1.78
C ASP A 194 13.65 -12.52 1.05
N LYS A 195 12.73 -13.30 1.61
CA LYS A 195 11.34 -13.39 1.17
C LYS A 195 10.53 -12.24 1.75
N ILE A 196 10.03 -11.40 0.89
CA ILE A 196 9.36 -10.16 1.26
C ILE A 196 7.86 -10.26 1.01
N LEU A 197 7.09 -9.84 2.00
CA LEU A 197 5.66 -9.57 1.88
C LEU A 197 5.43 -8.06 1.88
N MET A 198 4.80 -7.53 0.83
CA MET A 198 4.28 -6.16 0.81
C MET A 198 2.77 -6.17 0.84
N VAL A 199 2.20 -5.40 1.76
CA VAL A 199 0.75 -5.26 1.94
C VAL A 199 0.38 -3.79 1.93
N THR A 200 -0.53 -3.42 1.06
CA THR A 200 -1.11 -2.07 1.03
C THR A 200 -2.62 -2.13 0.96
N PHE A 201 -3.25 -1.09 1.48
CA PHE A 201 -4.71 -0.92 1.46
C PHE A 201 -5.04 0.57 1.53
N GLY A 202 -6.23 0.94 1.06
CA GLY A 202 -6.61 2.35 1.07
C GLY A 202 -7.99 2.62 0.50
N ALA A 203 -8.17 3.87 0.14
CA ALA A 203 -9.42 4.39 -0.40
C ALA A 203 -9.96 3.55 -1.56
N GLY A 204 -11.25 3.40 -1.62
CA GLY A 204 -11.88 2.73 -2.73
C GLY A 204 -12.93 1.64 -2.41
N PHE A 205 -12.84 0.73 -1.45
CA PHE A 205 -11.70 0.22 -0.74
C PHE A 205 -10.83 -0.67 -1.64
N ASN A 206 -9.53 -0.48 -1.59
CA ASN A 206 -8.59 -1.30 -2.34
C ASN A 206 -7.57 -1.96 -1.41
N ALA A 207 -7.11 -3.15 -1.76
CA ALA A 207 -5.93 -3.78 -1.17
C ALA A 207 -5.02 -4.33 -2.27
N GLY A 208 -3.73 -4.36 -1.99
CA GLY A 208 -2.72 -4.90 -2.88
C GLY A 208 -1.66 -5.67 -2.10
N ILE A 209 -1.26 -6.82 -2.61
CA ILE A 209 -0.30 -7.70 -1.97
C ILE A 209 0.74 -8.12 -3.00
N LEU A 210 2.01 -8.12 -2.60
CA LEU A 210 3.10 -8.69 -3.37
C LEU A 210 3.92 -9.63 -2.48
N VAL A 211 4.35 -10.75 -3.03
CA VAL A 211 5.28 -11.70 -2.40
C VAL A 211 6.41 -11.95 -3.37
N PHE A 212 7.64 -11.66 -2.95
CA PHE A 212 8.82 -11.79 -3.81
C PHE A 212 10.10 -12.05 -2.99
N GLU A 213 11.15 -12.53 -3.66
CA GLU A 213 12.51 -12.63 -3.13
C GLU A 213 13.31 -11.41 -3.57
N TYR A 214 13.97 -10.75 -2.63
CA TYR A 214 14.79 -9.57 -2.92
C TYR A 214 16.13 -9.90 -3.54
#